data_ebc3611f6049c7ac8158f92fdbde8bef
#
_entry.id   ebc3611f6049c7ac8158f92fdbde8bef
#
_cell.length_a   1.000
_cell.length_b   1.000
_cell.length_c   1.000
_cell.angle_alpha   90.00
_cell.angle_beta   90.00
_cell.angle_gamma   90.00
#
_symmetry.space_group_name_H-M   'P 1'
#
loop_
_entity.id
_entity.type
_entity.pdbx_description
1 polymer ?
#
loop_
_entity_poly.entity_id
_entity_poly.type
_entity_poly.pdbx_seq_one_letter_code
_entity_poly.pdbx_strand_id
1 'polypeptide(L)'
;MTADSKAYVVGLLESYQKRSKQIDLLHYELSHPARVSENEMIGALALAHGDGEGGRPRNYASDKTLYIALNYQVRADHINNNAAQEVVEQLVALEREQERLEYYVSLLNERHKKVIQMVYFDEMTPDEVAETLQVTVRYAHAIKSKAIGELVSMYEYVDGLR
;
A
#
# COMPACT_ATOMS: atom_id res chain seq x y z
N MET A 1 19.86 20.77 -2.81
CA MET A 1 19.09 19.86 -3.68
C MET A 1 19.98 18.69 -4.07
N THR A 2 19.79 17.55 -3.45
CA THR A 2 20.53 16.33 -3.84
C THR A 2 19.78 15.68 -5.02
N ALA A 3 20.51 15.02 -5.94
CA ALA A 3 19.91 14.29 -7.05
C ALA A 3 18.96 13.19 -6.54
N ASP A 4 19.26 12.66 -5.38
CA ASP A 4 18.52 11.61 -4.68
C ASP A 4 17.14 12.10 -4.19
N SER A 5 17.09 13.29 -3.56
CA SER A 5 15.82 13.90 -3.10
C SER A 5 14.87 14.18 -4.26
N LYS A 6 15.42 14.63 -5.40
CA LYS A 6 14.60 14.87 -6.60
C LYS A 6 14.04 13.57 -7.17
N ALA A 7 14.87 12.53 -7.28
CA ALA A 7 14.44 11.22 -7.78
C ALA A 7 13.33 10.63 -6.87
N TYR A 8 13.47 10.77 -5.56
CA TYR A 8 12.46 10.35 -4.59
C TYR A 8 11.12 11.07 -4.80
N VAL A 9 11.10 12.41 -4.87
CA VAL A 9 9.86 13.18 -5.05
C VAL A 9 9.21 12.90 -6.41
N VAL A 10 10.00 12.76 -7.48
CA VAL A 10 9.47 12.38 -8.80
C VAL A 10 8.86 10.98 -8.75
N GLY A 11 9.52 10.02 -8.09
CA GLY A 11 8.98 8.67 -7.89
C GLY A 11 7.67 8.66 -7.11
N LEU A 12 7.53 9.52 -6.09
CA LEU A 12 6.27 9.69 -5.35
C LEU A 12 5.14 10.21 -6.25
N LEU A 13 5.44 11.19 -7.11
CA LEU A 13 4.47 11.76 -8.04
C LEU A 13 4.07 10.75 -9.11
N GLU A 14 5.03 10.06 -9.73
CA GLU A 14 4.78 9.06 -10.79
C GLU A 14 4.02 7.83 -10.27
N SER A 15 4.19 7.49 -9.00
CA SER A 15 3.47 6.37 -8.37
C SER A 15 2.12 6.76 -7.78
N TYR A 16 1.69 8.01 -7.86
CA TYR A 16 0.48 8.52 -7.23
C TYR A 16 -0.76 7.68 -7.53
N GLN A 17 -1.09 7.51 -8.81
CA GLN A 17 -2.24 6.74 -9.25
C GLN A 17 -2.16 5.24 -8.88
N LYS A 18 -0.96 4.67 -8.98
CA LYS A 18 -0.73 3.28 -8.56
C LYS A 18 -0.97 3.13 -7.06
N ARG A 19 -0.47 4.06 -6.25
CA ARG A 19 -0.63 4.07 -4.80
C ARG A 19 -2.09 4.26 -4.40
N SER A 20 -2.83 5.15 -5.06
CA SER A 20 -4.27 5.33 -4.84
C SER A 20 -5.03 4.02 -5.06
N LYS A 21 -4.77 3.32 -6.17
CA LYS A 21 -5.37 1.99 -6.43
C LYS A 21 -4.98 0.93 -5.40
N GLN A 22 -3.75 0.98 -4.90
CA GLN A 22 -3.31 0.05 -3.84
C GLN A 22 -4.05 0.31 -2.53
N ILE A 23 -4.25 1.57 -2.16
CA ILE A 23 -5.04 1.97 -0.99
C ILE A 23 -6.47 1.44 -1.12
N ASP A 24 -7.13 1.66 -2.25
CA ASP A 24 -8.48 1.16 -2.51
C ASP A 24 -8.59 -0.37 -2.42
N LEU A 25 -7.59 -1.09 -2.96
CA LEU A 25 -7.53 -2.55 -2.88
C LEU A 25 -7.37 -3.03 -1.43
N LEU A 26 -6.49 -2.40 -0.65
CA LEU A 26 -6.29 -2.77 0.76
C LEU A 26 -7.53 -2.47 1.61
N HIS A 27 -8.24 -1.38 1.34
CA HIS A 27 -9.55 -1.11 1.98
C HIS A 27 -10.57 -2.20 1.64
N TYR A 28 -10.60 -2.65 0.39
CA TYR A 28 -11.49 -3.75 -0.02
C TYR A 28 -11.15 -5.05 0.72
N GLU A 29 -9.86 -5.41 0.78
CA GLU A 29 -9.39 -6.62 1.50
C GLU A 29 -9.71 -6.58 3.00
N LEU A 30 -9.59 -5.42 3.64
CA LEU A 30 -9.97 -5.25 5.04
C LEU A 30 -11.49 -5.40 5.28
N SER A 31 -12.30 -4.96 4.32
CA SER A 31 -13.76 -5.09 4.41
C SER A 31 -14.25 -6.49 4.00
N HIS A 32 -13.45 -7.24 3.24
CA HIS A 32 -13.77 -8.58 2.73
C HIS A 32 -12.62 -9.58 3.02
N PRO A 33 -12.26 -9.80 4.30
CA PRO A 33 -11.10 -10.62 4.62
C PRO A 33 -11.30 -12.07 4.14
N ALA A 34 -10.32 -12.60 3.40
CA ALA A 34 -10.23 -14.00 3.08
C ALA A 34 -9.90 -14.76 4.38
N ARG A 35 -10.92 -15.37 5.00
CA ARG A 35 -10.75 -16.14 6.22
C ARG A 35 -10.40 -17.59 5.90
N VAL A 36 -9.40 -18.11 6.60
CA VAL A 36 -9.12 -19.56 6.58
C VAL A 36 -10.34 -20.30 7.11
N SER A 37 -10.88 -21.22 6.32
CA SER A 37 -12.03 -22.00 6.73
C SER A 37 -11.65 -23.09 7.73
N GLU A 38 -12.61 -23.56 8.53
CA GLU A 38 -12.41 -24.65 9.48
C GLU A 38 -11.84 -25.90 8.80
N ASN A 39 -12.35 -26.25 7.62
CA ASN A 39 -11.91 -27.43 6.86
C ASN A 39 -10.45 -27.30 6.38
N GLU A 40 -10.04 -26.12 5.90
CA GLU A 40 -8.66 -25.85 5.48
C GLU A 40 -7.71 -25.93 6.67
N MET A 41 -8.10 -25.38 7.83
CA MET A 41 -7.28 -25.45 9.04
C MET A 41 -7.16 -26.85 9.58
N ILE A 42 -8.25 -27.62 9.64
CA ILE A 42 -8.24 -29.03 10.05
C ILE A 42 -7.33 -29.83 9.12
N GLY A 43 -7.44 -29.64 7.81
CA GLY A 43 -6.59 -30.25 6.80
C GLY A 43 -5.11 -29.93 7.01
N ALA A 44 -4.76 -28.67 7.22
CA ALA A 44 -3.39 -28.24 7.47
C ALA A 44 -2.82 -28.83 8.76
N LEU A 45 -3.58 -28.84 9.85
CA LEU A 45 -3.17 -29.45 11.11
C LEU A 45 -3.01 -30.98 11.01
N ALA A 46 -3.85 -31.65 10.23
CA ALA A 46 -3.74 -33.07 9.97
C ALA A 46 -2.46 -33.44 9.20
N LEU A 47 -2.08 -32.59 8.20
CA LEU A 47 -0.86 -32.76 7.42
C LEU A 47 0.41 -32.44 8.23
N ALA A 48 0.39 -31.40 9.05
CA ALA A 48 1.54 -30.97 9.84
C ALA A 48 2.00 -32.00 10.88
N HIS A 49 1.13 -32.92 11.26
CA HIS A 49 1.42 -33.97 12.23
C HIS A 49 1.74 -35.31 11.54
N GLY A 50 2.51 -35.31 10.47
CA GLY A 50 2.96 -36.43 9.65
C GLY A 50 2.68 -37.85 10.15
N ASP A 51 2.44 -38.74 9.21
CA ASP A 51 2.24 -40.19 9.43
C ASP A 51 3.43 -40.81 10.20
N GLY A 52 3.28 -40.90 11.51
CA GLY A 52 4.07 -41.82 12.31
C GLY A 52 3.55 -43.23 12.10
N GLU A 53 4.21 -43.98 11.26
CA GLU A 53 4.00 -45.42 11.06
C GLU A 53 4.22 -46.16 12.40
N GLY A 54 3.13 -46.42 13.10
CA GLY A 54 3.15 -47.18 14.33
C GLY A 54 1.74 -47.67 14.66
N GLY A 55 1.46 -48.95 14.34
CA GLY A 55 0.18 -49.60 14.58
C GLY A 55 -0.28 -49.50 16.03
N ARG A 56 -1.34 -48.72 16.26
CA ARG A 56 -2.06 -48.63 17.54
C ARG A 56 -3.52 -49.09 17.36
N PRO A 57 -4.13 -49.63 18.43
CA PRO A 57 -5.48 -50.25 18.33
C PRO A 57 -6.55 -49.19 17.97
N ARG A 58 -7.49 -49.60 17.15
CA ARG A 58 -8.55 -48.84 16.48
C ARG A 58 -9.59 -48.12 17.37
N ASN A 59 -9.48 -48.14 18.70
CA ASN A 59 -10.52 -47.66 19.62
C ASN A 59 -10.10 -46.42 20.46
N TYR A 60 -8.99 -45.80 20.15
CA TYR A 60 -8.65 -44.50 20.78
C TYR A 60 -8.89 -43.39 19.76
N ALA A 61 -9.84 -42.51 20.04
CA ALA A 61 -9.83 -41.19 19.41
C ALA A 61 -8.43 -40.62 19.67
N SER A 62 -7.63 -40.53 18.59
CA SER A 62 -6.24 -40.12 18.70
C SER A 62 -6.20 -38.80 19.44
N ASP A 63 -5.32 -38.63 20.47
CA ASP A 63 -5.04 -37.34 21.11
C ASP A 63 -4.83 -36.22 20.10
N LYS A 64 -4.36 -36.56 18.90
CA LYS A 64 -4.24 -35.76 17.72
C LYS A 64 -5.58 -35.17 17.23
N THR A 65 -6.63 -35.98 17.12
CA THR A 65 -7.96 -35.52 16.67
C THR A 65 -8.57 -34.59 17.70
N LEU A 66 -8.43 -34.91 18.98
CA LEU A 66 -8.88 -34.02 20.06
C LEU A 66 -8.08 -32.70 20.09
N TYR A 67 -6.76 -32.76 19.92
CA TYR A 67 -5.91 -31.59 19.83
C TYR A 67 -6.28 -30.69 18.64
N ILE A 68 -6.52 -31.27 17.48
CA ILE A 68 -6.96 -30.55 16.28
C ILE A 68 -8.31 -29.87 16.56
N ALA A 69 -9.27 -30.63 17.10
CA ALA A 69 -10.61 -30.11 17.39
C ALA A 69 -10.63 -28.96 18.41
N LEU A 70 -9.73 -28.99 19.40
CA LEU A 70 -9.66 -27.94 20.43
C LEU A 70 -8.85 -26.69 19.98
N ASN A 71 -7.91 -26.83 19.06
CA ASN A 71 -6.96 -25.78 18.74
C ASN A 71 -7.14 -25.15 17.36
N TYR A 72 -7.97 -25.75 16.45
CA TYR A 72 -8.10 -25.23 15.10
C TYR A 72 -8.65 -23.78 15.07
N GLN A 73 -9.65 -23.52 15.91
CA GLN A 73 -10.29 -22.20 15.95
C GLN A 73 -9.35 -21.11 16.44
N VAL A 74 -8.64 -21.38 17.53
CA VAL A 74 -7.65 -20.42 18.06
C VAL A 74 -6.54 -20.12 17.06
N ARG A 75 -6.07 -21.14 16.33
CA ARG A 75 -5.04 -20.95 15.29
C ARG A 75 -5.57 -20.22 14.06
N ALA A 76 -6.79 -20.54 13.62
CA ALA A 76 -7.43 -19.83 12.52
C ALA A 76 -7.63 -18.35 12.85
N ASP A 77 -8.11 -18.03 14.04
CA ASP A 77 -8.26 -16.66 14.51
C ASP A 77 -6.93 -15.92 14.58
N HIS A 78 -5.88 -16.58 15.06
CA HIS A 78 -4.53 -15.99 15.11
C HIS A 78 -3.97 -15.68 13.72
N ILE A 79 -4.11 -16.61 12.76
CA ILE A 79 -3.66 -16.40 11.37
C ILE A 79 -4.46 -15.28 10.71
N ASN A 80 -5.78 -15.29 10.87
CA ASN A 80 -6.65 -14.27 10.29
C ASN A 80 -6.37 -12.88 10.87
N ASN A 81 -6.10 -12.78 12.18
CA ASN A 81 -5.76 -11.52 12.83
C ASN A 81 -4.40 -10.98 12.39
N ASN A 82 -3.38 -11.86 12.28
CA ASN A 82 -2.06 -11.44 11.80
C ASN A 82 -2.11 -10.94 10.34
N ALA A 83 -2.83 -11.65 9.46
CA ALA A 83 -3.00 -11.21 8.08
C ALA A 83 -3.71 -9.87 7.98
N ALA A 84 -4.75 -9.65 8.78
CA ALA A 84 -5.44 -8.36 8.84
C ALA A 84 -4.53 -7.24 9.37
N GLN A 85 -3.68 -7.52 10.36
CA GLN A 85 -2.75 -6.54 10.91
C GLN A 85 -1.70 -6.12 9.88
N GLU A 86 -1.13 -7.05 9.12
CA GLU A 86 -0.19 -6.74 8.03
C GLU A 86 -0.82 -5.83 6.97
N VAL A 87 -2.07 -6.10 6.58
CA VAL A 87 -2.81 -5.26 5.63
C VAL A 87 -3.03 -3.85 6.19
N VAL A 88 -3.40 -3.73 7.47
CA VAL A 88 -3.58 -2.42 8.15
C VAL A 88 -2.27 -1.64 8.19
N GLU A 89 -1.15 -2.27 8.53
CA GLU A 89 0.16 -1.60 8.59
C GLU A 89 0.58 -1.07 7.21
N GLN A 90 0.38 -1.87 6.16
CA GLN A 90 0.65 -1.44 4.78
C GLN A 90 -0.27 -0.29 4.37
N LEU A 91 -1.57 -0.37 4.66
CA LEU A 91 -2.54 0.67 4.34
C LEU A 91 -2.17 1.99 5.01
N VAL A 92 -1.92 1.99 6.32
CA VAL A 92 -1.54 3.20 7.08
C VAL A 92 -0.25 3.82 6.53
N ALA A 93 0.73 3.01 6.11
CA ALA A 93 1.96 3.53 5.51
C ALA A 93 1.71 4.23 4.17
N LEU A 94 0.90 3.61 3.28
CA LEU A 94 0.57 4.18 1.97
C LEU A 94 -0.29 5.43 2.09
N GLU A 95 -1.31 5.43 2.95
CA GLU A 95 -2.18 6.59 3.20
C GLU A 95 -1.37 7.78 3.72
N ARG A 96 -0.51 7.56 4.71
CA ARG A 96 0.33 8.61 5.29
C ARG A 96 1.28 9.23 4.27
N GLU A 97 1.85 8.42 3.37
CA GLU A 97 2.69 8.92 2.30
C GLU A 97 1.89 9.71 1.27
N GLN A 98 0.69 9.23 0.92
CA GLN A 98 -0.24 9.89 0.00
C GLN A 98 -0.72 11.24 0.55
N GLU A 99 -1.21 11.28 1.78
CA GLU A 99 -1.67 12.50 2.46
C GLU A 99 -0.55 13.54 2.59
N ARG A 100 0.66 13.09 2.91
CA ARG A 100 1.83 13.98 2.99
C ARG A 100 2.13 14.62 1.64
N LEU A 101 2.10 13.85 0.55
CA LEU A 101 2.33 14.37 -0.79
C LEU A 101 1.24 15.36 -1.20
N GLU A 102 -0.03 15.02 -1.00
CA GLU A 102 -1.18 15.88 -1.32
C GLU A 102 -1.12 17.19 -0.52
N TYR A 103 -0.78 17.12 0.76
CA TYR A 103 -0.61 18.30 1.60
C TYR A 103 0.50 19.22 1.05
N TYR A 104 1.67 18.69 0.69
CA TYR A 104 2.75 19.50 0.13
C TYR A 104 2.40 20.09 -1.23
N VAL A 105 1.70 19.33 -2.08
CA VAL A 105 1.15 19.86 -3.34
C VAL A 105 0.15 20.99 -3.07
N SER A 106 -0.64 20.91 -2.01
CA SER A 106 -1.59 21.97 -1.64
C SER A 106 -0.92 23.28 -1.21
N LEU A 107 0.33 23.23 -0.72
CA LEU A 107 1.12 24.40 -0.32
C LEU A 107 1.79 25.12 -1.50
N LEU A 108 1.84 24.51 -2.68
CA LEU A 108 2.34 25.15 -3.89
C LEU A 108 1.45 26.36 -4.29
N ASN A 109 2.03 27.29 -5.03
CA ASN A 109 1.21 28.32 -5.66
C ASN A 109 0.21 27.68 -6.67
N GLU A 110 -0.92 28.36 -6.89
CA GLU A 110 -2.04 27.83 -7.69
C GLU A 110 -1.61 27.32 -9.09
N ARG A 111 -0.65 27.96 -9.72
CA ARG A 111 -0.18 27.59 -11.05
C ARG A 111 0.66 26.31 -11.01
N HIS A 112 1.55 26.19 -10.03
CA HIS A 112 2.39 25.00 -9.82
C HIS A 112 1.53 23.80 -9.40
N LYS A 113 0.61 24.02 -8.47
CA LYS A 113 -0.36 23.02 -8.01
C LYS A 113 -1.16 22.43 -9.18
N LYS A 114 -1.77 23.31 -10.01
CA LYS A 114 -2.55 22.86 -11.18
C LYS A 114 -1.72 22.00 -12.13
N VAL A 115 -0.49 22.39 -12.42
CA VAL A 115 0.36 21.60 -13.34
C VAL A 115 0.69 20.23 -12.73
N ILE A 116 1.01 20.15 -11.44
CA ILE A 116 1.27 18.86 -10.77
C ILE A 116 0.02 17.98 -10.79
N GLN A 117 -1.15 18.54 -10.46
CA GLN A 117 -2.41 17.81 -10.49
C GLN A 117 -2.71 17.27 -11.89
N MET A 118 -2.71 18.11 -12.90
CA MET A 118 -2.99 17.70 -14.28
C MET A 118 -2.03 16.61 -14.77
N VAL A 119 -0.73 16.74 -14.51
CA VAL A 119 0.28 15.80 -15.02
C VAL A 119 0.27 14.47 -14.27
N TYR A 120 0.18 14.47 -12.94
CA TYR A 120 0.41 13.29 -12.12
C TYR A 120 -0.86 12.71 -11.49
N PHE A 121 -1.87 13.55 -11.19
CA PHE A 121 -3.11 13.06 -10.60
C PHE A 121 -4.16 12.75 -11.68
N ASP A 122 -4.23 13.60 -12.72
CA ASP A 122 -5.19 13.44 -13.81
C ASP A 122 -4.57 12.73 -15.05
N GLU A 123 -3.27 12.42 -15.01
CA GLU A 123 -2.51 11.74 -16.08
C GLU A 123 -2.62 12.41 -17.46
N MET A 124 -2.80 13.74 -17.49
CA MET A 124 -2.92 14.51 -18.72
C MET A 124 -1.60 14.55 -19.49
N THR A 125 -1.70 14.52 -20.80
CA THR A 125 -0.53 14.67 -21.69
C THR A 125 0.01 16.11 -21.65
N PRO A 126 1.30 16.32 -21.98
CA PRO A 126 1.88 17.67 -22.00
C PRO A 126 1.13 18.66 -22.92
N ASP A 127 0.56 18.18 -24.01
CA ASP A 127 -0.21 18.99 -24.96
C ASP A 127 -1.55 19.44 -24.35
N GLU A 128 -2.28 18.53 -23.69
CA GLU A 128 -3.53 18.83 -22.98
C GLU A 128 -3.31 19.82 -21.84
N VAL A 129 -2.21 19.65 -21.08
CA VAL A 129 -1.83 20.61 -20.00
C VAL A 129 -1.55 22.00 -20.60
N ALA A 130 -0.81 22.06 -21.70
CA ALA A 130 -0.48 23.31 -22.35
C ALA A 130 -1.73 24.03 -22.90
N GLU A 131 -2.63 23.29 -23.51
CA GLU A 131 -3.92 23.79 -24.02
C GLU A 131 -4.80 24.31 -22.87
N THR A 132 -4.97 23.53 -21.80
CA THR A 132 -5.77 23.90 -20.64
C THR A 132 -5.26 25.17 -19.94
N LEU A 133 -3.94 25.33 -19.87
CA LEU A 133 -3.31 26.52 -19.26
C LEU A 133 -3.11 27.68 -20.26
N GLN A 134 -3.44 27.49 -21.52
CA GLN A 134 -3.23 28.45 -22.62
C GLN A 134 -1.76 28.92 -22.70
N VAL A 135 -0.85 27.97 -22.64
CA VAL A 135 0.60 28.19 -22.70
C VAL A 135 1.26 27.26 -23.71
N THR A 136 2.53 27.50 -24.01
CA THR A 136 3.31 26.54 -24.81
C THR A 136 3.70 25.32 -23.98
N VAL A 137 3.83 24.15 -24.63
CA VAL A 137 4.29 22.90 -23.99
C VAL A 137 5.64 23.11 -23.26
N ARG A 138 6.55 23.84 -23.91
CA ARG A 138 7.84 24.19 -23.29
C ARG A 138 7.68 24.95 -21.97
N TYR A 139 6.72 25.88 -21.91
CA TYR A 139 6.46 26.66 -20.72
C TYR A 139 5.76 25.81 -19.63
N ALA A 140 4.84 24.93 -20.01
CA ALA A 140 4.23 23.94 -19.10
C ALA A 140 5.30 23.04 -18.45
N HIS A 141 6.27 22.55 -19.23
CA HIS A 141 7.41 21.80 -18.70
C HIS A 141 8.27 22.62 -17.73
N ALA A 142 8.50 23.90 -18.01
CA ALA A 142 9.25 24.78 -17.12
C ALA A 142 8.53 24.99 -15.77
N ILE A 143 7.19 25.17 -15.81
CA ILE A 143 6.36 25.26 -14.59
C ILE A 143 6.44 23.96 -13.79
N LYS A 144 6.25 22.79 -14.44
CA LYS A 144 6.37 21.48 -13.81
C LYS A 144 7.72 21.31 -13.11
N SER A 145 8.81 21.65 -13.79
CA SER A 145 10.15 21.51 -13.22
C SER A 145 10.36 22.40 -11.98
N LYS A 146 9.82 23.62 -11.98
CA LYS A 146 9.87 24.53 -10.83
C LYS A 146 9.04 24.00 -9.67
N ALA A 147 7.82 23.51 -9.95
CA ALA A 147 6.94 22.91 -8.95
C ALA A 147 7.59 21.71 -8.25
N ILE A 148 8.22 20.82 -9.02
CA ILE A 148 8.99 19.70 -8.46
C ILE A 148 10.14 20.23 -7.57
N GLY A 149 10.84 21.27 -8.00
CA GLY A 149 11.91 21.90 -7.19
C GLY A 149 11.41 22.43 -5.84
N GLU A 150 10.24 23.06 -5.80
CA GLU A 150 9.61 23.50 -4.55
C GLU A 150 9.23 22.33 -3.64
N LEU A 151 8.62 21.28 -4.20
CA LEU A 151 8.30 20.06 -3.44
C LEU A 151 9.57 19.42 -2.85
N VAL A 152 10.64 19.29 -3.64
CA VAL A 152 11.93 18.76 -3.15
C VAL A 152 12.43 19.58 -1.96
N SER A 153 12.37 20.89 -2.04
CA SER A 153 12.80 21.75 -0.93
C SER A 153 11.97 21.54 0.34
N MET A 154 10.66 21.28 0.22
CA MET A 154 9.78 20.97 1.35
C MET A 154 10.15 19.64 1.99
N TYR A 155 10.40 18.61 1.18
CA TYR A 155 10.84 17.30 1.68
C TYR A 155 12.21 17.38 2.36
N GLU A 156 13.19 18.02 1.74
CA GLU A 156 14.53 18.21 2.31
C GLU A 156 14.48 18.98 3.66
N TYR A 157 13.62 20.00 3.76
CA TYR A 157 13.45 20.75 5.00
C TYR A 157 12.94 19.86 6.15
N VAL A 158 11.92 19.05 5.91
CA VAL A 158 11.35 18.19 6.94
C VAL A 158 12.26 17.02 7.28
N ASP A 159 12.91 16.41 6.28
CA ASP A 159 13.83 15.28 6.49
C ASP A 159 15.13 15.75 7.21
N GLY A 160 15.53 17.02 7.04
CA GLY A 160 16.63 17.62 7.80
C GLY A 160 16.31 17.91 9.29
N LEU A 161 15.03 17.82 9.68
CA LEU A 161 14.58 17.96 11.08
C LEU A 161 14.51 16.62 11.84
N ARG A 162 14.67 15.47 11.17
CA ARG A 162 14.63 14.12 11.73
C ARG A 162 16.02 13.58 11.96
#